data_6704a4acf43fd89d2d3786ea5987b0d1
#
_entry.id   6704a4acf43fd89d2d3786ea5987b0d1
#
_cell.length_a   1.000
_cell.length_b   1.000
_cell.length_c   1.000
_cell.angle_alpha   90.00
_cell.angle_beta   90.00
_cell.angle_gamma   90.00
#
_symmetry.space_group_name_H-M   'P 1'
#
loop_
_entity.id
_entity.type
_entity.pdbx_description
1 polymer ?
#
loop_
_entity_poly.entity_id
_entity_poly.type
_entity_poly.pdbx_seq_one_letter_code
_entity_poly.pdbx_strand_id
1 'polypeptide(L)'
;MAYLPLEKYDVDIDLTRGFPAEVCRRWCVLPFDRMSKAILVATANPFNQQAVKELSETTSHRLVWYLVPPADLLTNIRKAFR
;
A
#
# COMPACT_ATOMS: atom_id res chain seq x y z
N MET A 1 -5.02 12.26 -7.29
CA MET A 1 -4.96 11.01 -6.51
C MET A 1 -6.25 10.86 -5.71
N ALA A 2 -6.83 9.67 -5.70
CA ALA A 2 -8.09 9.45 -5.01
C ALA A 2 -7.88 9.24 -3.51
N TYR A 3 -8.82 9.71 -2.72
CA TYR A 3 -8.85 9.48 -1.27
C TYR A 3 -9.60 8.19 -0.98
N LEU A 4 -9.09 7.38 -0.06
CA LEU A 4 -9.68 6.09 0.29
C LEU A 4 -9.88 5.96 1.80
N PRO A 5 -11.11 5.69 2.29
CA PRO A 5 -11.34 5.37 3.70
C PRO A 5 -10.95 3.91 3.96
N LEU A 6 -9.68 3.68 4.23
CA LEU A 6 -9.11 2.33 4.35
C LEU A 6 -9.77 1.48 5.44
N GLU A 7 -10.23 2.10 6.52
CA GLU A 7 -10.90 1.41 7.62
C GLU A 7 -12.19 0.71 7.18
N LYS A 8 -12.81 1.20 6.10
CA LYS A 8 -14.04 0.63 5.54
C LYS A 8 -13.77 -0.30 4.35
N TYR A 9 -12.52 -0.48 4.02
CA TYR A 9 -12.13 -1.30 2.88
C TYR A 9 -11.69 -2.69 3.35
N ASP A 10 -12.08 -3.70 2.59
CA ASP A 10 -11.67 -5.07 2.87
C ASP A 10 -10.28 -5.33 2.28
N VAL A 11 -9.26 -5.14 3.11
CA VAL A 11 -7.86 -5.26 2.69
C VAL A 11 -7.52 -6.72 2.42
N ASP A 12 -6.95 -6.99 1.25
CA ASP A 12 -6.45 -8.32 0.91
C ASP A 12 -5.10 -8.55 1.57
N ILE A 13 -5.12 -9.14 2.76
CA ILE A 13 -3.93 -9.36 3.58
C ILE A 13 -2.95 -10.33 2.90
N ASP A 14 -3.44 -11.32 2.20
CA ASP A 14 -2.57 -12.26 1.48
C ASP A 14 -1.77 -11.54 0.40
N LEU A 15 -2.42 -10.63 -0.33
CA LEU A 15 -1.73 -9.79 -1.30
C LEU A 15 -0.68 -8.90 -0.62
N THR A 16 -1.06 -8.26 0.49
CA THR A 16 -0.17 -7.38 1.23
C THR A 16 1.09 -8.11 1.69
N ARG A 17 0.93 -9.32 2.22
CA ARG A 17 2.04 -10.13 2.71
C ARG A 17 2.96 -10.64 1.61
N GLY A 18 2.55 -10.56 0.36
CA GLY A 18 3.41 -10.88 -0.77
C GLY A 18 4.45 -9.81 -1.05
N PHE A 19 4.35 -8.64 -0.41
CA PHE A 19 5.31 -7.55 -0.55
C PHE A 19 6.26 -7.51 0.65
N PRO A 20 7.47 -6.90 0.48
CA PRO A 20 8.43 -6.80 1.59
C PRO A 20 7.88 -5.94 2.72
N ALA A 21 7.71 -6.53 3.89
CA ALA A 21 7.20 -5.81 5.06
C ALA A 21 8.09 -4.62 5.42
N GLU A 22 9.39 -4.78 5.26
CA GLU A 22 10.37 -3.74 5.56
C GLU A 22 10.15 -2.49 4.73
N VAL A 23 9.91 -2.66 3.44
CA VAL A 23 9.64 -1.53 2.53
C VAL A 23 8.32 -0.86 2.90
N CYS A 24 7.28 -1.64 3.15
CA CYS A 24 5.97 -1.12 3.51
C CYS A 24 6.01 -0.31 4.80
N ARG A 25 6.75 -0.80 5.81
CA ARG A 25 6.89 -0.10 7.10
C ARG A 25 7.74 1.15 6.98
N ARG A 26 8.81 1.09 6.21
CA ARG A 26 9.74 2.21 6.04
C ARG A 26 9.05 3.40 5.40
N TRP A 27 8.27 3.16 4.36
CA TRP A 27 7.65 4.21 3.57
C TRP A 27 6.19 4.44 3.90
N CYS A 28 5.62 3.68 4.85
CA CYS A 28 4.21 3.75 5.20
C CYS A 28 3.33 3.62 3.97
N VAL A 29 3.51 2.51 3.23
CA VAL A 29 2.71 2.17 2.06
C VAL A 29 2.09 0.80 2.28
N LEU A 30 0.89 0.60 1.72
CA LEU A 30 0.17 -0.64 1.91
C LEU A 30 -0.49 -1.08 0.61
N PRO A 31 0.08 -2.11 -0.07
CA PRO A 31 -0.65 -2.76 -1.16
C PRO A 31 -1.87 -3.45 -0.56
N PHE A 32 -3.06 -3.04 -0.95
CA PHE A 32 -4.28 -3.50 -0.26
C PHE A 32 -5.25 -4.26 -1.14
N ASP A 33 -5.10 -4.17 -2.45
CA ASP A 33 -5.99 -4.89 -3.36
C ASP A 33 -5.36 -5.00 -4.75
N ARG A 34 -5.94 -5.87 -5.56
CA ARG A 34 -5.52 -6.04 -6.94
C ARG A 34 -6.74 -5.95 -7.85
N MET A 35 -6.61 -5.15 -8.90
CA MET A 35 -7.66 -4.98 -9.88
C MET A 35 -7.08 -5.20 -11.27
N SER A 36 -7.48 -6.30 -11.92
CA SER A 36 -6.96 -6.68 -13.23
C SER A 36 -5.43 -6.86 -13.17
N LYS A 37 -4.65 -6.02 -13.88
CA LYS A 37 -3.19 -6.09 -13.90
C LYS A 37 -2.55 -5.01 -13.03
N ALA A 38 -3.32 -4.37 -12.17
CA ALA A 38 -2.84 -3.29 -11.33
C ALA A 38 -2.93 -3.65 -9.85
N ILE A 39 -1.96 -3.18 -9.07
CA ILE A 39 -1.97 -3.32 -7.61
C ILE A 39 -2.37 -1.95 -7.04
N LEU A 40 -3.38 -1.94 -6.19
CA LEU A 40 -3.83 -0.72 -5.51
C LEU A 40 -3.02 -0.54 -4.23
N VAL A 41 -2.39 0.62 -4.08
CA VAL A 41 -1.48 0.89 -2.96
C VAL A 41 -1.95 2.13 -2.21
N ALA A 42 -2.06 2.00 -0.88
CA ALA A 42 -2.39 3.13 -0.01
C ALA A 42 -1.11 3.82 0.46
N THR A 43 -1.12 5.15 0.46
CA THR A 43 0.01 5.94 0.95
C THR A 43 -0.49 7.18 1.67
N ALA A 44 0.29 7.66 2.64
CA ALA A 44 0.03 8.93 3.31
C ALA A 44 0.81 10.08 2.66
N ASN A 45 1.79 9.76 1.81
CA ASN A 45 2.62 10.75 1.12
C ASN A 45 2.73 10.41 -0.37
N PRO A 46 1.83 11.00 -1.21
CA PRO A 46 1.83 10.68 -2.64
C PRO A 46 3.03 11.21 -3.41
N PHE A 47 3.82 12.09 -2.79
CA PHE A 47 4.99 12.69 -3.44
C PHE A 47 6.29 11.96 -3.13
N ASN A 48 6.24 10.85 -2.41
CA ASN A 48 7.44 10.09 -2.07
C ASN A 48 7.84 9.18 -3.24
N GLN A 49 8.68 9.72 -4.11
CA GLN A 49 9.13 9.00 -5.31
C GLN A 49 10.02 7.81 -4.97
N GLN A 50 10.74 7.88 -3.86
CA GLN A 50 11.58 6.76 -3.41
C GLN A 50 10.74 5.53 -3.06
N ALA A 51 9.63 5.74 -2.38
CA ALA A 51 8.70 4.66 -2.04
C ALA A 51 8.11 4.05 -3.31
N VAL A 52 7.71 4.88 -4.26
CA VAL A 52 7.17 4.43 -5.55
C VAL A 52 8.20 3.55 -6.27
N LYS A 53 9.45 4.00 -6.33
CA LYS A 53 10.51 3.28 -7.01
C LYS A 53 10.77 1.93 -6.34
N GLU A 54 10.97 1.90 -5.03
CA GLU A 54 11.28 0.67 -4.31
C GLU A 54 10.14 -0.35 -4.41
N LEU A 55 8.91 0.10 -4.28
CA LEU A 55 7.77 -0.81 -4.36
C LEU A 55 7.56 -1.33 -5.78
N SER A 56 7.74 -0.50 -6.79
CA SER A 56 7.58 -0.92 -8.18
C SER A 56 8.64 -1.93 -8.60
N GLU A 57 9.81 -1.93 -7.97
CA GLU A 57 10.85 -2.93 -8.24
C GLU A 57 10.52 -4.30 -7.68
N THR A 58 9.57 -4.39 -6.74
CA THR A 58 9.18 -5.67 -6.14
C THR A 58 8.10 -6.41 -6.91
N THR A 59 7.51 -5.78 -7.91
CA THR A 59 6.42 -6.37 -8.68
C THR A 59 6.50 -5.91 -10.13
N SER A 60 6.02 -6.77 -11.04
CA SER A 60 5.88 -6.41 -12.45
C SER A 60 4.53 -5.76 -12.76
N HIS A 61 3.64 -5.71 -11.77
CA HIS A 61 2.31 -5.13 -11.94
C HIS A 61 2.37 -3.60 -11.88
N ARG A 62 1.38 -2.96 -12.53
CA ARG A 62 1.21 -1.53 -12.44
C ARG A 62 0.74 -1.16 -11.03
N LEU A 63 1.22 -0.05 -10.49
CA LEU A 63 0.80 0.45 -9.19
C LEU A 63 -0.14 1.63 -9.36
N VAL A 64 -1.28 1.58 -8.67
CA VAL A 64 -2.24 2.68 -8.60
C VAL A 64 -2.28 3.17 -7.16
N TRP A 65 -2.00 4.47 -6.96
CA TRP A 65 -1.81 5.03 -5.63
C TRP A 65 -3.07 5.73 -5.13
N TYR A 66 -3.37 5.50 -3.86
CA TYR A 66 -4.50 6.14 -3.17
C TYR A 66 -4.01 6.83 -1.91
N LEU A 67 -4.58 8.00 -1.62
CA LEU A 67 -4.24 8.76 -0.42
C LEU A 67 -5.08 8.27 0.76
N VAL A 68 -4.42 7.97 1.88
CA VAL A 68 -5.05 7.43 3.08
C VAL A 68 -4.52 8.19 4.30
N PRO A 69 -5.37 8.49 5.30
CA PRO A 69 -4.88 9.12 6.54
C PRO A 69 -3.79 8.29 7.19
N PRO A 70 -2.70 8.92 7.69
CA PRO A 70 -1.56 8.18 8.26
C PRO A 70 -1.94 7.25 9.40
N ALA A 71 -2.86 7.64 10.27
CA ALA A 71 -3.28 6.80 11.39
C ALA A 71 -3.94 5.50 10.93
N ASP A 72 -4.82 5.59 9.95
CA ASP A 72 -5.50 4.42 9.38
C ASP A 72 -4.51 3.51 8.68
N LEU A 73 -3.59 4.11 7.94
CA LEU A 73 -2.57 3.38 7.21
C LEU A 73 -1.66 2.60 8.17
N LEU A 74 -1.18 3.24 9.22
CA LEU A 74 -0.33 2.61 10.22
C LEU A 74 -1.02 1.43 10.91
N THR A 75 -2.29 1.60 11.29
CA THR A 75 -3.07 0.55 11.92
C THR A 75 -3.17 -0.68 11.01
N ASN A 76 -3.43 -0.46 9.73
CA ASN A 76 -3.59 -1.56 8.78
C ASN A 76 -2.25 -2.23 8.45
N ILE A 77 -1.16 -1.46 8.38
CA ILE A 77 0.17 -2.03 8.18
C ILE A 77 0.53 -2.97 9.35
N ARG A 78 0.25 -2.55 10.58
CA ARG A 78 0.50 -3.37 11.75
C ARG A 78 -0.31 -4.67 11.74
N LYS A 79 -1.57 -4.60 11.30
CA LYS A 79 -2.42 -5.79 11.20
C LYS A 79 -1.92 -6.76 10.14
N ALA A 80 -1.47 -6.24 9.01
CA ALA A 80 -1.04 -7.06 7.89
C ALA A 80 0.28 -7.78 8.14
N PHE A 81 1.20 -7.12 8.84
CA PHE A 81 2.56 -7.64 9.07
C PHE A 81 2.84 -7.95 10.54
N ARG A 82 1.89 -8.56 11.19
CA ARG A 82 2.07 -9.06 12.56
C ARG A 82 3.06 -10.19 12.62
#